data_dde600f8ca0cf383763233b076a075b6
#
_entry.id   dde600f8ca0cf383763233b076a075b6
#
_cell.length_a   1.000
_cell.length_b   1.000
_cell.length_c   1.000
_cell.angle_alpha   90.00
_cell.angle_beta   90.00
_cell.angle_gamma   90.00
#
_symmetry.space_group_name_H-M   'P 1'
#
loop_
_entity.id
_entity.type
_entity.pdbx_description
1 polymer ?
#
loop_
_entity_poly.entity_id
_entity_poly.type
_entity_poly.pdbx_seq_one_letter_code
_entity_poly.pdbx_strand_id
1 'polypeptide(L)'
;MSNKDISQLFVKSLQTQKLESSIAKNENKILLKGLIGSSLSFLVSSIFSKNQKLTVLILENKETAAYHFNDLEKLKNNVLFYPESYKNPYTTSNTDNSNILLRADVLNKINSNPNNYLVVTHYKALFEKVVTKSELQKNTLNIKVEDELSIDFINEILFEYEFSRVDFVTQPGDFS
;
A
#
# COMPACT_ATOMS: atom_id res chain seq x y z
N MET A 1 1.13 -8.29 27.86
CA MET A 1 0.98 -6.91 27.38
C MET A 1 0.42 -6.99 25.98
N SER A 2 -0.72 -6.38 25.71
CA SER A 2 -1.34 -6.44 24.38
C SER A 2 -0.70 -5.41 23.43
N ASN A 3 -0.90 -5.58 22.09
CA ASN A 3 -0.45 -4.58 21.12
C ASN A 3 -1.06 -3.19 21.38
N LYS A 4 -2.27 -3.14 21.95
CA LYS A 4 -2.93 -1.87 22.35
C LYS A 4 -2.19 -1.18 23.49
N ASP A 5 -1.71 -1.94 24.47
CA ASP A 5 -0.95 -1.37 25.61
C ASP A 5 0.38 -0.78 25.14
N ILE A 6 1.10 -1.50 24.26
CA ILE A 6 2.34 -1.02 23.69
C ILE A 6 2.11 0.24 22.84
N SER A 7 1.09 0.25 21.97
CA SER A 7 0.75 1.42 21.17
C SER A 7 0.47 2.65 22.04
N GLN A 8 -0.21 2.50 23.16
CA GLN A 8 -0.47 3.60 24.08
C GLN A 8 0.79 4.16 24.74
N LEU A 9 1.79 3.30 25.03
CA LEU A 9 3.08 3.76 25.55
C LEU A 9 3.82 4.62 24.52
N PHE A 10 3.80 4.21 23.24
CA PHE A 10 4.38 5.02 22.18
C PHE A 10 3.68 6.36 22.03
N VAL A 11 2.36 6.41 21.99
CA VAL A 11 1.58 7.65 21.90
C VAL A 11 1.90 8.63 23.05
N LYS A 12 2.12 8.11 24.26
CA LYS A 12 2.40 8.92 25.46
C LYS A 12 3.87 9.27 25.63
N SER A 13 4.77 8.68 24.83
CA SER A 13 6.20 8.89 24.99
C SER A 13 6.59 10.32 24.64
N LEU A 14 7.53 10.89 25.40
CA LEU A 14 8.06 12.23 25.17
C LEU A 14 8.70 12.36 23.78
N GLN A 15 9.34 11.29 23.30
CA GLN A 15 10.00 11.24 22.00
C GLN A 15 8.96 11.36 20.86
N THR A 16 7.84 10.63 20.96
CA THR A 16 6.76 10.72 19.97
C THR A 16 6.15 12.12 19.97
N GLN A 17 5.90 12.71 21.12
CA GLN A 17 5.35 14.07 21.23
C GLN A 17 6.29 15.13 20.63
N LYS A 18 7.60 15.00 20.85
CA LYS A 18 8.60 15.87 20.22
C LYS A 18 8.58 15.71 18.71
N LEU A 19 8.54 14.49 18.20
CA LEU A 19 8.48 14.23 16.78
C LEU A 19 7.21 14.81 16.13
N GLU A 20 6.07 14.63 16.78
CA GLU A 20 4.80 15.23 16.33
C GLU A 20 4.88 16.77 16.27
N SER A 21 5.48 17.40 17.28
CA SER A 21 5.66 18.86 17.29
C SER A 21 6.58 19.33 16.16
N SER A 22 7.63 18.59 15.84
CA SER A 22 8.53 18.91 14.72
C SER A 22 7.83 18.74 13.37
N ILE A 23 7.04 17.67 13.19
CA ILE A 23 6.21 17.46 11.99
C ILE A 23 5.17 18.58 11.84
N ALA A 24 4.52 18.99 12.93
CA ALA A 24 3.54 20.09 12.90
C ALA A 24 4.17 21.44 12.51
N LYS A 25 5.44 21.64 12.82
CA LYS A 25 6.22 22.82 12.40
C LYS A 25 6.73 22.75 10.96
N ASN A 26 6.39 21.68 10.23
CA ASN A 26 6.89 21.40 8.88
C ASN A 26 8.42 21.35 8.79
N GLU A 27 9.08 20.79 9.80
CA GLU A 27 10.52 20.55 9.73
C GLU A 27 10.84 19.60 8.58
N ASN A 28 11.70 20.01 7.66
CA ASN A 28 11.95 19.28 6.41
C ASN A 28 12.74 17.99 6.59
N LYS A 29 13.55 17.89 7.64
CA LYS A 29 14.38 16.70 7.93
C LYS A 29 14.45 16.46 9.41
N ILE A 30 14.11 15.24 9.82
CA ILE A 30 14.16 14.78 11.20
C ILE A 30 14.93 13.47 11.23
N LEU A 31 15.99 13.38 12.00
CA LEU A 31 16.76 12.16 12.18
C LEU A 31 16.30 11.43 13.45
N LEU A 32 15.84 10.20 13.28
CA LEU A 32 15.49 9.30 14.38
C LEU A 32 16.60 8.26 14.57
N LYS A 33 17.00 8.03 15.80
CA LYS A 33 18.02 7.05 16.17
C LYS A 33 17.52 6.10 17.25
N GLY A 34 18.04 4.87 17.26
CA GLY A 34 17.75 3.88 18.31
C GLY A 34 16.43 3.12 18.13
N LEU A 35 15.83 3.17 16.93
CA LEU A 35 14.67 2.32 16.60
C LEU A 35 15.15 0.91 16.29
N ILE A 36 14.59 -0.09 16.97
CA ILE A 36 14.95 -1.50 16.83
C ILE A 36 13.68 -2.33 16.64
N GLY A 37 13.70 -3.27 15.69
CA GLY A 37 12.58 -4.16 15.42
C GLY A 37 11.28 -3.42 15.17
N SER A 38 10.18 -3.87 15.72
CA SER A 38 8.83 -3.29 15.55
C SER A 38 8.65 -1.90 16.16
N SER A 39 9.66 -1.32 16.85
CA SER A 39 9.55 0.03 17.41
C SER A 39 9.26 1.10 16.34
N LEU A 40 9.77 0.91 15.12
CA LEU A 40 9.47 1.76 13.98
C LEU A 40 7.98 1.68 13.61
N SER A 41 7.40 0.48 13.54
CA SER A 41 5.99 0.27 13.24
C SER A 41 5.07 0.94 14.26
N PHE A 42 5.37 0.81 15.56
CA PHE A 42 4.60 1.46 16.63
C PHE A 42 4.71 2.99 16.55
N LEU A 43 5.90 3.51 16.31
CA LEU A 43 6.10 4.96 16.18
C LEU A 43 5.35 5.54 14.99
N VAL A 44 5.50 4.94 13.80
CA VAL A 44 4.82 5.36 12.57
C VAL A 44 3.30 5.27 12.73
N SER A 45 2.80 4.18 13.31
CA SER A 45 1.38 4.01 13.63
C SER A 45 0.84 5.11 14.55
N SER A 46 1.63 5.53 15.55
CA SER A 46 1.24 6.59 16.49
C SER A 46 1.14 7.95 15.80
N ILE A 47 2.12 8.30 14.97
CA ILE A 47 2.16 9.56 14.21
C ILE A 47 1.03 9.60 13.18
N PHE A 48 0.84 8.52 12.42
CA PHE A 48 -0.21 8.42 11.41
C PHE A 48 -1.60 8.60 11.98
N SER A 49 -1.86 8.07 13.18
CA SER A 49 -3.17 8.20 13.87
C SER A 49 -3.59 9.63 14.12
N LYS A 50 -2.64 10.53 14.34
CA LYS A 50 -2.93 11.93 14.66
C LYS A 50 -3.00 12.81 13.43
N ASN A 51 -2.15 12.55 12.45
CA ASN A 51 -2.03 13.43 11.29
C ASN A 51 -2.97 13.07 10.14
N GLN A 52 -3.34 11.80 10.00
CA GLN A 52 -4.21 11.25 8.93
C GLN A 52 -3.85 11.72 7.50
N LYS A 53 -2.61 12.17 7.30
CA LYS A 53 -2.07 12.56 6.00
C LYS A 53 -1.48 11.33 5.31
N LEU A 54 -1.42 11.36 3.98
CA LEU A 54 -0.66 10.37 3.25
C LEU A 54 0.75 10.26 3.83
N THR A 55 1.05 9.09 4.33
CA THR A 55 2.36 8.78 4.90
C THR A 55 2.99 7.65 4.10
N VAL A 56 4.24 7.80 3.69
CA VAL A 56 4.96 6.78 2.95
C VAL A 56 6.16 6.32 3.76
N LEU A 57 6.18 5.03 4.10
CA LEU A 57 7.29 4.37 4.78
C LEU A 57 8.13 3.63 3.74
N ILE A 58 9.32 4.15 3.46
CA ILE A 58 10.26 3.59 2.48
C ILE A 58 11.34 2.82 3.23
N LEU A 59 11.50 1.56 2.89
CA LEU A 59 12.41 0.64 3.55
C LEU A 59 13.50 0.15 2.59
N GLU A 60 14.53 -0.46 3.16
CA GLU A 60 15.74 -0.85 2.44
C GLU A 60 15.48 -1.95 1.40
N ASN A 61 14.62 -2.91 1.72
CA ASN A 61 14.36 -4.07 0.86
C ASN A 61 12.93 -4.58 1.05
N LYS A 62 12.52 -5.53 0.19
CA LYS A 62 11.20 -6.12 0.18
C LYS A 62 10.87 -6.83 1.48
N GLU A 63 11.82 -7.58 2.03
CA GLU A 63 11.63 -8.39 3.23
C GLU A 63 11.36 -7.50 4.44
N THR A 64 12.15 -6.44 4.60
CA THR A 64 11.94 -5.44 5.66
C THR A 64 10.62 -4.70 5.47
N ALA A 65 10.26 -4.38 4.23
CA ALA A 65 8.98 -3.75 3.92
C ALA A 65 7.79 -4.66 4.26
N ALA A 66 7.86 -5.94 3.91
CA ALA A 66 6.82 -6.91 4.26
C ALA A 66 6.71 -7.11 5.78
N TYR A 67 7.83 -7.16 6.49
CA TYR A 67 7.84 -7.25 7.95
C TYR A 67 7.09 -6.07 8.60
N HIS A 68 7.44 -4.84 8.23
CA HIS A 68 6.78 -3.65 8.80
C HIS A 68 5.34 -3.48 8.31
N PHE A 69 5.02 -3.91 7.09
CA PHE A 69 3.64 -3.95 6.59
C PHE A 69 2.77 -4.86 7.46
N ASN A 70 3.20 -6.11 7.72
CA ASN A 70 2.48 -7.05 8.57
C ASN A 70 2.28 -6.55 10.01
N ASP A 71 3.26 -5.81 10.55
CA ASP A 71 3.11 -5.17 11.85
C ASP A 71 2.06 -4.06 11.82
N LEU A 72 2.15 -3.17 10.82
CA LEU A 72 1.29 -1.99 10.69
C LEU A 72 -0.15 -2.35 10.37
N GLU A 73 -0.39 -3.38 9.54
CA GLU A 73 -1.71 -3.89 9.20
C GLU A 73 -2.49 -4.35 10.45
N LYS A 74 -1.79 -4.95 11.43
CA LYS A 74 -2.38 -5.34 12.71
C LYS A 74 -2.68 -4.16 13.64
N LEU A 75 -2.06 -3.00 13.37
CA LEU A 75 -2.20 -1.80 14.18
C LEU A 75 -3.18 -0.79 13.57
N LYS A 76 -3.38 -0.80 12.25
CA LYS A 76 -4.17 0.18 11.48
C LYS A 76 -4.86 -0.46 10.28
N ASN A 77 -6.05 0.03 9.97
CA ASN A 77 -6.87 -0.49 8.86
C ASN A 77 -6.51 0.09 7.48
N ASN A 78 -5.84 1.25 7.43
CA ASN A 78 -5.57 1.98 6.18
C ASN A 78 -4.10 1.88 5.77
N VAL A 79 -3.52 0.70 5.89
CA VAL A 79 -2.15 0.41 5.49
C VAL A 79 -2.17 -0.27 4.13
N LEU A 80 -1.37 0.23 3.21
CA LEU A 80 -1.26 -0.28 1.86
C LEU A 80 0.17 -0.74 1.60
N PHE A 81 0.34 -1.88 0.96
CA PHE A 81 1.64 -2.36 0.52
C PHE A 81 1.84 -2.03 -0.96
N TYR A 82 2.95 -1.36 -1.28
CA TYR A 82 3.31 -1.01 -2.66
C TYR A 82 4.57 -1.79 -3.06
N PRO A 83 4.41 -2.96 -3.73
CA PRO A 83 5.51 -3.83 -4.12
C PRO A 83 6.21 -3.37 -5.40
N GLU A 84 7.36 -3.98 -5.73
CA GLU A 84 7.90 -3.96 -7.08
C GLU A 84 7.09 -4.91 -7.99
N SER A 85 6.96 -4.53 -9.28
CA SER A 85 6.35 -5.40 -10.28
C SER A 85 7.39 -6.41 -10.74
N TYR A 86 7.23 -7.68 -10.40
CA TYR A 86 8.16 -8.71 -10.85
C TYR A 86 8.04 -8.94 -12.35
N LYS A 87 8.95 -8.35 -13.12
CA LYS A 87 9.32 -8.85 -14.45
C LYS A 87 10.73 -9.44 -14.33
N ASN A 88 10.83 -10.70 -14.02
CA ASN A 88 12.11 -11.39 -14.18
C ASN A 88 12.28 -11.72 -15.66
N PRO A 89 13.21 -11.07 -16.39
CA PRO A 89 13.38 -11.30 -17.83
C PRO A 89 13.84 -12.71 -18.19
N TYR A 90 14.18 -13.52 -17.18
CA TYR A 90 14.68 -14.88 -17.36
C TYR A 90 13.66 -15.98 -16.99
N THR A 91 12.47 -15.63 -16.50
CA THR A 91 11.39 -16.59 -16.22
C THR A 91 10.31 -16.46 -17.28
N THR A 92 10.19 -17.48 -18.12
CA THR A 92 9.12 -17.65 -19.12
C THR A 92 7.81 -18.18 -18.50
N SER A 93 7.77 -18.38 -17.20
CA SER A 93 6.58 -18.86 -16.49
C SER A 93 5.75 -17.67 -16.02
N ASN A 94 4.48 -17.70 -16.33
CA ASN A 94 3.36 -16.83 -15.95
C ASN A 94 3.76 -15.65 -15.08
N THR A 95 3.71 -14.46 -15.67
CA THR A 95 3.92 -13.20 -14.96
C THR A 95 2.93 -13.17 -13.80
N ASP A 96 3.45 -13.18 -12.58
CA ASP A 96 2.61 -12.98 -11.40
C ASP A 96 2.06 -11.54 -11.47
N ASN A 97 0.87 -11.40 -12.04
CA ASN A 97 0.22 -10.11 -12.24
C ASN A 97 -0.27 -9.53 -10.91
N SER A 98 -0.21 -10.29 -9.81
CA SER A 98 -0.70 -9.87 -8.50
C SER A 98 -0.04 -8.58 -8.01
N ASN A 99 1.27 -8.43 -8.19
CA ASN A 99 1.98 -7.22 -7.80
C ASN A 99 1.61 -6.01 -8.68
N ILE A 100 1.36 -6.22 -9.97
CA ILE A 100 0.90 -5.14 -10.86
C ILE A 100 -0.46 -4.63 -10.42
N LEU A 101 -1.38 -5.53 -10.10
CA LEU A 101 -2.71 -5.19 -9.60
C LEU A 101 -2.67 -4.51 -8.23
N LEU A 102 -1.83 -5.00 -7.30
CA LEU A 102 -1.62 -4.34 -6.01
C LEU A 102 -1.11 -2.90 -6.18
N ARG A 103 -0.17 -2.67 -7.11
CA ARG A 103 0.35 -1.32 -7.41
C ARG A 103 -0.76 -0.43 -7.97
N ALA A 104 -1.55 -0.94 -8.91
CA ALA A 104 -2.69 -0.20 -9.49
C ALA A 104 -3.73 0.15 -8.42
N ASP A 105 -4.08 -0.78 -7.54
CA ASP A 105 -5.01 -0.55 -6.42
C ASP A 105 -4.52 0.55 -5.48
N VAL A 106 -3.24 0.50 -5.07
CA VAL A 106 -2.63 1.54 -4.23
C VAL A 106 -2.70 2.91 -4.91
N LEU A 107 -2.33 2.99 -6.19
CA LEU A 107 -2.38 4.25 -6.95
C LEU A 107 -3.81 4.78 -7.10
N ASN A 108 -4.79 3.91 -7.35
CA ASN A 108 -6.20 4.28 -7.42
C ASN A 108 -6.71 4.82 -6.09
N LYS A 109 -6.40 4.16 -4.98
CA LYS A 109 -6.78 4.60 -3.62
C LYS A 109 -6.20 5.98 -3.29
N ILE A 110 -4.91 6.19 -3.55
CA ILE A 110 -4.24 7.48 -3.30
C ILE A 110 -4.81 8.57 -4.21
N ASN A 111 -5.10 8.28 -5.47
CA ASN A 111 -5.67 9.25 -6.40
C ASN A 111 -7.12 9.64 -6.06
N SER A 112 -7.89 8.70 -5.54
CA SER A 112 -9.29 8.94 -5.14
C SER A 112 -9.39 9.67 -3.82
N ASN A 113 -8.54 9.33 -2.84
CA ASN A 113 -8.46 10.00 -1.54
C ASN A 113 -7.01 10.03 -1.05
N PRO A 114 -6.28 11.13 -1.28
CA PRO A 114 -4.86 11.22 -0.94
C PRO A 114 -4.60 11.24 0.57
N ASN A 115 -5.62 11.42 1.38
CA ASN A 115 -5.48 11.45 2.84
C ASN A 115 -5.82 10.10 3.45
N ASN A 116 -5.31 9.88 4.66
CA ASN A 116 -5.65 8.74 5.50
C ASN A 116 -5.13 7.37 5.01
N TYR A 117 -4.04 7.35 4.24
CA TYR A 117 -3.34 6.12 3.89
C TYR A 117 -1.89 6.12 4.38
N LEU A 118 -1.46 4.96 4.89
CA LEU A 118 -0.07 4.66 5.20
C LEU A 118 0.44 3.64 4.17
N VAL A 119 1.31 4.08 3.28
CA VAL A 119 1.89 3.22 2.25
C VAL A 119 3.24 2.70 2.73
N VAL A 120 3.40 1.39 2.73
CA VAL A 120 4.67 0.71 3.02
C VAL A 120 5.27 0.21 1.71
N THR A 121 6.52 0.56 1.48
CA THR A 121 7.23 0.21 0.24
C THR A 121 8.74 0.10 0.47
N HIS A 122 9.47 -0.24 -0.56
CA HIS A 122 10.94 -0.22 -0.56
C HIS A 122 11.47 0.53 -1.78
N TYR A 123 12.76 0.92 -1.73
CA TYR A 123 13.30 1.84 -2.73
C TYR A 123 13.20 1.33 -4.18
N LYS A 124 13.37 0.02 -4.44
CA LYS A 124 13.29 -0.54 -5.79
C LYS A 124 11.91 -0.35 -6.42
N ALA A 125 10.85 -0.54 -5.64
CA ALA A 125 9.49 -0.36 -6.11
C ALA A 125 9.21 1.08 -6.59
N LEU A 126 9.90 2.07 -6.02
CA LEU A 126 9.74 3.48 -6.38
C LEU A 126 10.49 3.87 -7.66
N PHE A 127 11.52 3.11 -8.05
CA PHE A 127 12.25 3.37 -9.30
C PHE A 127 11.55 2.83 -10.55
N GLU A 128 10.53 2.00 -10.37
CA GLU A 128 9.76 1.50 -11.49
C GLU A 128 8.82 2.56 -12.05
N LYS A 129 8.74 2.62 -13.38
CA LYS A 129 7.78 3.48 -14.05
C LYS A 129 6.35 3.08 -13.70
N VAL A 130 5.50 4.07 -13.59
CA VAL A 130 4.07 3.90 -13.36
C VAL A 130 3.29 4.61 -14.46
N VAL A 131 2.07 4.15 -14.70
CA VAL A 131 1.13 4.82 -15.60
C VAL A 131 0.75 6.20 -15.04
N THR A 132 0.45 7.12 -15.93
CA THR A 132 -0.04 8.45 -15.51
C THR A 132 -1.42 8.34 -14.86
N LYS A 133 -1.77 9.32 -14.04
CA LYS A 133 -3.11 9.36 -13.42
C LYS A 133 -4.23 9.29 -14.46
N SER A 134 -4.06 9.97 -15.60
CA SER A 134 -5.04 9.97 -16.69
C SER A 134 -5.20 8.59 -17.32
N GLU A 135 -4.10 7.88 -17.58
CA GLU A 135 -4.15 6.52 -18.13
C GLU A 135 -4.73 5.53 -17.12
N LEU A 136 -4.36 5.65 -15.85
CA LEU A 136 -4.92 4.79 -14.80
C LEU A 136 -6.45 4.96 -14.71
N GLN A 137 -6.95 6.21 -14.76
CA GLN A 137 -8.39 6.47 -14.74
C GLN A 137 -9.13 5.94 -15.95
N LYS A 138 -8.52 6.01 -17.15
CA LYS A 138 -9.12 5.47 -18.39
C LYS A 138 -9.22 3.94 -18.37
N ASN A 139 -8.25 3.29 -17.75
CA ASN A 139 -8.15 1.82 -17.66
C ASN A 139 -8.70 1.27 -16.33
N THR A 140 -9.52 2.04 -15.61
CA THR A 140 -10.17 1.60 -14.39
C THR A 140 -11.67 1.63 -14.57
N LEU A 141 -12.31 0.46 -14.54
CA LEU A 141 -13.75 0.34 -14.53
C LEU A 141 -14.25 0.49 -13.09
N ASN A 142 -15.12 1.48 -12.87
CA ASN A 142 -15.79 1.69 -11.59
C ASN A 142 -17.21 1.17 -11.67
N ILE A 143 -17.54 0.14 -10.93
CA ILE A 143 -18.87 -0.46 -10.86
C ILE A 143 -19.51 -0.07 -9.52
N LYS A 144 -20.74 0.38 -9.55
CA LYS A 144 -21.53 0.73 -8.36
C LYS A 144 -22.65 -0.27 -8.18
N VAL A 145 -23.12 -0.39 -6.96
CA VAL A 145 -24.38 -1.12 -6.68
C VAL A 145 -25.50 -0.44 -7.44
N GLU A 146 -26.34 -1.23 -8.13
CA GLU A 146 -27.44 -0.80 -9.02
C GLU A 146 -27.02 -0.45 -10.47
N ASP A 147 -25.75 -0.53 -10.84
CA ASP A 147 -25.36 -0.43 -12.25
C ASP A 147 -25.86 -1.68 -13.02
N GLU A 148 -26.54 -1.44 -14.15
CA GLU A 148 -26.97 -2.51 -15.06
C GLU A 148 -25.79 -2.94 -15.94
N LEU A 149 -25.21 -4.11 -15.63
CA LEU A 149 -24.09 -4.69 -16.36
C LEU A 149 -24.48 -6.06 -16.90
N SER A 150 -24.22 -6.30 -18.19
CA SER A 150 -24.34 -7.65 -18.73
C SER A 150 -23.11 -8.49 -18.41
N ILE A 151 -23.30 -9.79 -18.24
CA ILE A 151 -22.20 -10.75 -18.02
C ILE A 151 -21.25 -10.73 -19.22
N ASP A 152 -21.78 -10.61 -20.44
CA ASP A 152 -20.95 -10.56 -21.65
C ASP A 152 -20.04 -9.34 -21.68
N PHE A 153 -20.56 -8.18 -21.28
CA PHE A 153 -19.77 -6.95 -21.17
C PHE A 153 -18.64 -7.07 -20.13
N ILE A 154 -18.93 -7.68 -18.98
CA ILE A 154 -17.92 -7.91 -17.95
C ILE A 154 -16.82 -8.87 -18.48
N ASN A 155 -17.21 -9.94 -19.14
CA ASN A 155 -16.26 -10.90 -19.73
C ASN A 155 -15.37 -10.23 -20.78
N GLU A 156 -15.96 -9.43 -21.67
CA GLU A 156 -15.22 -8.70 -22.70
C GLU A 156 -14.17 -7.75 -22.11
N ILE A 157 -14.53 -6.97 -21.10
CA ILE A 157 -13.61 -6.08 -20.40
C ILE A 157 -12.51 -6.84 -19.67
N LEU A 158 -12.84 -7.95 -19.00
CA LEU A 158 -11.85 -8.76 -18.31
C LEU A 158 -10.81 -9.33 -19.29
N PHE A 159 -11.25 -9.78 -20.47
CA PHE A 159 -10.34 -10.22 -21.54
C PHE A 159 -9.50 -9.06 -22.10
N GLU A 160 -10.10 -7.87 -22.31
CA GLU A 160 -9.39 -6.69 -22.78
C GLU A 160 -8.29 -6.25 -21.78
N TYR A 161 -8.54 -6.44 -20.49
CA TYR A 161 -7.58 -6.16 -19.41
C TYR A 161 -6.62 -7.33 -19.13
N GLU A 162 -6.55 -8.31 -20.02
CA GLU A 162 -5.65 -9.46 -19.94
C GLU A 162 -5.86 -10.33 -18.68
N PHE A 163 -7.06 -10.34 -18.12
CA PHE A 163 -7.43 -11.30 -17.09
C PHE A 163 -7.54 -12.70 -17.65
N SER A 164 -7.15 -13.70 -16.90
CA SER A 164 -7.18 -15.11 -17.30
C SER A 164 -8.46 -15.78 -16.82
N ARG A 165 -9.20 -16.41 -17.76
CA ARG A 165 -10.34 -17.23 -17.37
C ARG A 165 -9.87 -18.59 -16.88
N VAL A 166 -10.30 -18.96 -15.67
CA VAL A 166 -9.91 -20.20 -14.98
C VAL A 166 -11.14 -20.87 -14.36
N ASP A 167 -11.07 -22.17 -14.09
CA ASP A 167 -12.16 -22.88 -13.42
C ASP A 167 -12.29 -22.50 -11.95
N PHE A 168 -11.15 -22.18 -11.29
CA PHE A 168 -11.08 -21.75 -9.90
C PHE A 168 -10.18 -20.52 -9.78
N VAL A 169 -10.74 -19.43 -9.29
CA VAL A 169 -9.99 -18.19 -9.04
C VAL A 169 -9.07 -18.38 -7.83
N THR A 170 -7.76 -18.30 -8.05
CA THR A 170 -6.74 -18.51 -7.02
C THR A 170 -5.90 -17.29 -6.75
N GLN A 171 -5.83 -16.35 -7.69
CA GLN A 171 -4.97 -15.16 -7.59
C GLN A 171 -5.62 -13.94 -8.26
N PRO A 172 -5.20 -12.72 -7.91
CA PRO A 172 -5.59 -11.51 -8.63
C PRO A 172 -5.22 -11.59 -10.11
N GLY A 173 -6.17 -11.25 -10.99
CA GLY A 173 -6.01 -11.39 -12.44
C GLY A 173 -6.71 -12.62 -13.03
N ASP A 174 -7.25 -13.51 -12.18
CA ASP A 174 -8.08 -14.63 -12.60
C ASP A 174 -9.57 -14.27 -12.47
N PHE A 175 -10.40 -14.89 -13.36
CA PHE A 175 -11.87 -14.87 -13.24
C PHE A 175 -12.48 -16.18 -13.71
N SER A 176 -13.68 -16.49 -13.32
CA SER A 176 -14.40 -17.70 -13.68
C SER A 176 -15.81 -17.43 -14.21
#